data_1385efae5ea284813bc0e9674581c7ed
#
_entry.id   1385efae5ea284813bc0e9674581c7ed
#
_cell.length_a   1.000
_cell.length_b   1.000
_cell.length_c   1.000
_cell.angle_alpha   90.00
_cell.angle_beta   90.00
_cell.angle_gamma   90.00
#
_symmetry.space_group_name_H-M   'P 1'
#
loop_
_entity.id
_entity.type
_entity.pdbx_description
1 polymer ?
#
loop_
_entity_poly.entity_id
_entity_poly.type
_entity_poly.pdbx_seq_one_letter_code
_entity_poly.pdbx_strand_id
1 'polypeptide(L)'
;MPLEVRPLRMKKIGQSLAMVLGILVPAAAVAEDAAKLSSLEGDWAGKIDAGAVKLRLLLHVHTTNGANVATMDSPDQNAYGLVAAITVDGDRIRISAKGAAGAFEGSLIADGSGLVGQWSGAPTSFTRLAPGASTALVRPQIPVKPYPYREELVAYQGGTEGVRLGATLTLPSGGGPFPAVVLIAGSGPQARDENAFGHPIFLVLADYLTRHGIAVLRYDKRGLGQSTGDLATATSADFAADANAGVAYLKTRPEIDSRQIGLIGHSEGGVVAPMVANMNPIVAFIVLMAGPAVPGDQVVMAQTRAVARAAGVSETAIAGNAVLQRRFLDAVLAAKDQASAELAVRVVLKDAGMPEAAVDAQAKVASSEWYRFFVRYDPAPALRRLRLPVLAIIGSKDLQVPAEQNLPALREALSSDPGAEVIEVPNLNHLFQTAKTGAPSEYGDIEETLSPTALGLIVHWISERGVDGRRVEVQ
;
A
#
# COMPACT_ATOMS: atom_id res chain seq x y z
N MET A 1 -35.49 -20.41 -6.67
CA MET A 1 -35.18 -20.66 -8.09
C MET A 1 -33.68 -20.44 -8.26
N PRO A 2 -32.87 -21.45 -8.56
CA PRO A 2 -31.45 -21.30 -8.78
C PRO A 2 -31.20 -20.88 -10.22
N LEU A 3 -30.31 -19.90 -10.41
CA LEU A 3 -29.84 -19.43 -11.72
C LEU A 3 -28.76 -20.37 -12.26
N GLU A 4 -29.07 -21.02 -13.38
CA GLU A 4 -28.15 -21.83 -14.16
C GLU A 4 -27.04 -20.98 -14.79
N VAL A 5 -25.77 -21.35 -14.54
CA VAL A 5 -24.60 -20.81 -15.23
C VAL A 5 -24.35 -21.66 -16.49
N ARG A 6 -24.53 -21.08 -17.66
CA ARG A 6 -24.20 -21.74 -18.96
C ARG A 6 -22.70 -21.63 -19.23
N PRO A 7 -22.02 -22.72 -19.67
CA PRO A 7 -20.61 -22.66 -20.05
C PRO A 7 -20.41 -22.10 -21.46
N LEU A 8 -19.43 -21.18 -21.61
CA LEU A 8 -18.98 -20.66 -22.91
C LEU A 8 -18.25 -21.75 -23.71
N ARG A 9 -18.69 -21.95 -24.93
CA ARG A 9 -18.07 -22.86 -25.91
C ARG A 9 -16.71 -22.30 -26.39
N MET A 10 -15.63 -23.04 -26.14
CA MET A 10 -14.33 -22.83 -26.77
C MET A 10 -14.35 -23.32 -28.24
N LYS A 11 -13.98 -22.44 -29.17
CA LYS A 11 -13.71 -22.80 -30.58
C LYS A 11 -12.38 -23.53 -30.68
N LYS A 12 -12.39 -24.72 -31.28
CA LYS A 12 -11.21 -25.50 -31.70
C LYS A 12 -10.46 -24.71 -32.79
N ILE A 13 -9.18 -24.43 -32.56
CA ILE A 13 -8.22 -23.99 -33.59
C ILE A 13 -7.20 -25.11 -33.79
N GLY A 14 -6.88 -25.34 -35.05
CA GLY A 14 -6.33 -26.50 -35.65
C GLY A 14 -4.96 -26.98 -35.14
N GLN A 15 -4.79 -28.27 -35.26
CA GLN A 15 -3.54 -29.01 -35.10
C GLN A 15 -2.60 -28.67 -36.26
N SER A 16 -1.46 -28.05 -35.93
CA SER A 16 -0.27 -28.09 -36.80
C SER A 16 0.72 -29.12 -36.25
N LEU A 17 0.99 -30.09 -37.05
CA LEU A 17 1.92 -31.21 -36.80
C LEU A 17 3.36 -30.67 -36.84
N ALA A 18 3.95 -30.39 -35.67
CA ALA A 18 5.38 -30.12 -35.52
C ALA A 18 6.06 -31.42 -35.16
N MET A 19 6.94 -31.86 -36.04
CA MET A 19 7.81 -33.03 -35.87
C MET A 19 8.79 -32.76 -34.72
N VAL A 20 8.54 -33.35 -33.56
CA VAL A 20 9.43 -33.28 -32.38
C VAL A 20 10.57 -34.26 -32.60
N LEU A 21 11.79 -33.76 -32.81
CA LEU A 21 13.01 -34.55 -32.56
C LEU A 21 13.01 -34.90 -31.06
N GLY A 22 12.73 -36.16 -30.76
CA GLY A 22 12.77 -36.66 -29.40
C GLY A 22 14.20 -36.64 -28.88
N ILE A 23 14.55 -35.71 -28.05
CA ILE A 23 15.68 -35.83 -27.14
C ILE A 23 15.22 -36.83 -26.07
N LEU A 24 15.78 -38.04 -26.12
CA LEU A 24 15.60 -39.04 -25.06
C LEU A 24 16.27 -38.52 -23.80
N VAL A 25 15.47 -37.91 -22.92
CA VAL A 25 15.89 -37.61 -21.55
C VAL A 25 16.04 -38.97 -20.85
N PRO A 26 17.18 -39.29 -20.21
CA PRO A 26 17.36 -40.58 -19.52
C PRO A 26 16.25 -40.71 -18.45
N ALA A 27 15.63 -41.90 -18.40
CA ALA A 27 14.58 -42.18 -17.41
C ALA A 27 15.04 -41.94 -15.94
N ALA A 28 16.34 -42.08 -15.69
CA ALA A 28 16.99 -41.77 -14.42
C ALA A 28 16.91 -40.28 -14.06
N ALA A 29 17.12 -39.38 -15.02
CA ALA A 29 17.03 -37.92 -14.76
C ALA A 29 15.60 -37.49 -14.44
N VAL A 30 14.61 -38.03 -15.13
CA VAL A 30 13.18 -37.77 -14.85
C VAL A 30 12.78 -38.28 -13.45
N ALA A 31 13.31 -39.43 -13.04
CA ALA A 31 13.06 -40.00 -11.71
C ALA A 31 13.75 -39.18 -10.60
N GLU A 32 14.93 -38.64 -10.86
CA GLU A 32 15.65 -37.75 -9.91
C GLU A 32 14.96 -36.42 -9.73
N ASP A 33 14.51 -35.80 -10.80
CA ASP A 33 13.72 -34.52 -10.75
C ASP A 33 12.41 -34.72 -10.03
N ALA A 34 11.73 -35.86 -10.23
CA ALA A 34 10.50 -36.21 -9.52
C ALA A 34 10.74 -36.43 -8.01
N ALA A 35 11.83 -37.11 -7.64
CA ALA A 35 12.21 -37.32 -6.24
C ALA A 35 12.56 -35.97 -5.56
N LYS A 36 13.28 -35.09 -6.27
CA LYS A 36 13.64 -33.79 -5.80
C LYS A 36 12.41 -32.86 -5.62
N LEU A 37 11.47 -32.92 -6.57
CA LEU A 37 10.19 -32.19 -6.45
C LEU A 37 9.38 -32.67 -5.23
N SER A 38 9.34 -33.98 -4.97
CA SER A 38 8.72 -34.55 -3.77
C SER A 38 9.44 -34.13 -2.48
N SER A 39 10.75 -33.94 -2.52
CA SER A 39 11.51 -33.46 -1.37
C SER A 39 11.19 -32.00 -0.99
N LEU A 40 10.51 -31.24 -1.85
CA LEU A 40 10.07 -29.90 -1.57
C LEU A 40 8.73 -29.83 -0.80
N GLU A 41 8.06 -30.96 -0.56
CA GLU A 41 6.78 -30.99 0.18
C GLU A 41 6.91 -30.36 1.57
N GLY A 42 5.95 -29.52 1.92
CA GLY A 42 5.90 -28.79 3.20
C GLY A 42 5.76 -27.28 3.02
N ASP A 43 5.84 -26.59 4.15
CA ASP A 43 5.76 -25.14 4.21
C ASP A 43 7.15 -24.53 4.34
N TRP A 44 7.34 -23.39 3.69
CA TRP A 44 8.61 -22.69 3.64
C TRP A 44 8.42 -21.20 3.90
N ALA A 45 9.22 -20.64 4.77
CA ALA A 45 9.29 -19.19 4.97
C ALA A 45 10.47 -18.61 4.18
N GLY A 46 10.18 -17.66 3.31
CA GLY A 46 11.16 -17.02 2.45
C GLY A 46 11.25 -15.51 2.64
N LYS A 47 12.36 -14.95 2.19
CA LYS A 47 12.59 -13.50 2.19
C LYS A 47 13.31 -13.10 0.90
N ILE A 48 12.72 -12.16 0.16
CA ILE A 48 13.41 -11.44 -0.93
C ILE A 48 14.11 -10.25 -0.29
N ASP A 49 15.41 -10.11 -0.50
CA ASP A 49 16.17 -8.93 -0.06
C ASP A 49 16.50 -8.05 -1.27
N ALA A 50 15.71 -7.00 -1.45
CA ALA A 50 15.94 -5.97 -2.46
C ALA A 50 16.66 -4.73 -1.86
N GLY A 51 17.42 -4.90 -0.79
CA GLY A 51 18.15 -3.85 -0.08
C GLY A 51 17.23 -2.96 0.75
N ALA A 52 16.69 -1.92 0.14
CA ALA A 52 15.80 -0.97 0.82
C ALA A 52 14.43 -1.56 1.19
N VAL A 53 14.01 -2.63 0.52
CA VAL A 53 12.75 -3.33 0.77
C VAL A 53 13.03 -4.82 0.96
N LYS A 54 12.44 -5.40 2.00
CA LYS A 54 12.45 -6.84 2.23
C LYS A 54 11.02 -7.35 2.18
N LEU A 55 10.78 -8.41 1.40
CA LEU A 55 9.45 -8.99 1.24
C LEU A 55 9.46 -10.42 1.77
N ARG A 56 8.55 -10.72 2.68
CA ARG A 56 8.33 -12.09 3.16
C ARG A 56 7.51 -12.87 2.15
N LEU A 57 7.89 -14.12 1.99
CA LEU A 57 7.19 -15.10 1.17
C LEU A 57 6.91 -16.34 2.01
N LEU A 58 5.76 -16.95 1.77
CA LEU A 58 5.44 -18.28 2.26
C LEU A 58 5.15 -19.14 1.05
N LEU A 59 5.86 -20.27 0.92
CA LEU A 59 5.62 -21.24 -0.13
C LEU A 59 5.06 -22.51 0.50
N HIS A 60 3.90 -22.92 0.02
CA HIS A 60 3.19 -24.12 0.45
C HIS A 60 3.25 -25.15 -0.67
N VAL A 61 3.88 -26.29 -0.42
CA VAL A 61 4.00 -27.38 -1.40
C VAL A 61 3.33 -28.62 -0.84
N HIS A 62 2.26 -29.08 -1.47
CA HIS A 62 1.51 -30.24 -1.03
C HIS A 62 1.26 -31.20 -2.18
N THR A 63 1.27 -32.50 -1.89
CA THR A 63 0.89 -33.52 -2.85
C THR A 63 -0.61 -33.82 -2.72
N THR A 64 -1.37 -33.52 -3.78
CA THR A 64 -2.80 -33.81 -3.85
C THR A 64 -3.06 -34.73 -5.05
N ASN A 65 -3.66 -35.91 -4.81
CA ASN A 65 -3.94 -36.91 -5.85
C ASN A 65 -2.74 -37.29 -6.71
N GLY A 66 -1.55 -37.35 -6.10
CA GLY A 66 -0.29 -37.71 -6.80
C GLY A 66 0.32 -36.57 -7.64
N ALA A 67 -0.26 -35.35 -7.60
CA ALA A 67 0.29 -34.16 -8.24
C ALA A 67 0.73 -33.16 -7.16
N ASN A 68 1.90 -32.54 -7.36
CA ASN A 68 2.36 -31.46 -6.51
C ASN A 68 1.58 -30.19 -6.84
N VAL A 69 0.90 -29.66 -5.82
CA VAL A 69 0.22 -28.37 -5.86
C VAL A 69 1.03 -27.40 -5.01
N ALA A 70 1.36 -26.25 -5.57
CA ALA A 70 2.06 -25.22 -4.81
C ALA A 70 1.27 -23.91 -4.83
N THR A 71 1.28 -23.23 -3.68
CA THR A 71 0.78 -21.86 -3.55
C THR A 71 1.85 -21.01 -2.88
N MET A 72 1.78 -19.71 -3.12
CA MET A 72 2.67 -18.74 -2.52
C MET A 72 1.88 -17.59 -1.92
N ASP A 73 2.28 -17.16 -0.73
CA ASP A 73 1.79 -15.95 -0.10
C ASP A 73 2.90 -14.89 -0.07
N SER A 74 2.51 -13.64 -0.21
CA SER A 74 3.33 -12.47 0.07
C SER A 74 2.59 -11.58 1.08
N PRO A 75 2.74 -11.82 2.39
CA PRO A 75 1.99 -11.09 3.41
C PRO A 75 2.23 -9.59 3.38
N ASP A 76 3.45 -9.18 3.04
CA ASP A 76 3.82 -7.76 2.97
C ASP A 76 3.13 -7.02 1.80
N GLN A 77 2.66 -7.77 0.81
CA GLN A 77 1.92 -7.27 -0.35
C GLN A 77 0.42 -7.59 -0.27
N ASN A 78 -0.04 -8.16 0.85
CA ASN A 78 -1.43 -8.62 1.05
C ASN A 78 -1.90 -9.60 -0.05
N ALA A 79 -1.00 -10.43 -0.56
CA ALA A 79 -1.25 -11.41 -1.60
C ALA A 79 -1.15 -12.82 -1.02
N TYR A 80 -2.23 -13.59 -1.13
CA TYR A 80 -2.35 -14.92 -0.53
C TYR A 80 -2.90 -15.93 -1.54
N GLY A 81 -2.47 -17.19 -1.40
CA GLY A 81 -2.96 -18.30 -2.21
C GLY A 81 -2.63 -18.19 -3.70
N LEU A 82 -1.56 -17.47 -4.06
CA LEU A 82 -1.12 -17.36 -5.46
C LEU A 82 -0.70 -18.74 -5.97
N VAL A 83 -1.34 -19.23 -7.00
CA VAL A 83 -0.94 -20.51 -7.62
C VAL A 83 0.49 -20.42 -8.07
N ALA A 84 1.35 -21.31 -7.54
CA ALA A 84 2.76 -21.39 -7.87
C ALA A 84 3.05 -22.59 -8.77
N ALA A 85 3.99 -22.40 -9.69
CA ALA A 85 4.55 -23.48 -10.52
C ALA A 85 6.01 -23.70 -10.12
N ILE A 86 6.36 -24.96 -9.87
CA ILE A 86 7.73 -25.39 -9.53
C ILE A 86 8.24 -26.28 -10.65
N THR A 87 9.44 -26.00 -11.16
CA THR A 87 10.17 -26.85 -12.09
C THR A 87 11.53 -27.17 -11.52
N VAL A 88 11.95 -28.41 -11.69
CA VAL A 88 13.25 -28.94 -11.28
C VAL A 88 13.98 -29.41 -12.54
N ASP A 89 15.25 -29.03 -12.67
CA ASP A 89 16.15 -29.44 -13.75
C ASP A 89 17.53 -29.68 -13.11
N GLY A 90 17.82 -30.93 -12.79
CA GLY A 90 18.96 -31.28 -11.96
C GLY A 90 18.97 -30.58 -10.61
N ASP A 91 19.98 -29.76 -10.33
CA ASP A 91 20.05 -29.00 -9.07
C ASP A 91 19.31 -27.66 -9.12
N ARG A 92 18.85 -27.24 -10.28
CA ARG A 92 18.17 -25.98 -10.47
C ARG A 92 16.68 -26.10 -10.17
N ILE A 93 16.21 -25.28 -9.25
CA ILE A 93 14.80 -25.15 -8.89
C ILE A 93 14.34 -23.77 -9.34
N ARG A 94 13.25 -23.73 -10.09
CA ARG A 94 12.58 -22.50 -10.48
C ARG A 94 11.16 -22.48 -9.90
N ILE A 95 10.80 -21.38 -9.23
CA ILE A 95 9.47 -21.17 -8.65
C ILE A 95 8.91 -19.87 -9.21
N SER A 96 7.72 -19.93 -9.79
CA SER A 96 6.98 -18.75 -10.26
C SER A 96 5.58 -18.77 -9.70
N ALA A 97 5.04 -17.59 -9.35
CA ALA A 97 3.68 -17.46 -8.85
C ALA A 97 2.83 -16.65 -9.84
N LYS A 98 1.59 -17.08 -10.05
CA LYS A 98 0.66 -16.43 -10.98
C LYS A 98 0.35 -15.00 -10.51
N GLY A 99 0.62 -14.01 -11.35
CA GLY A 99 0.42 -12.59 -11.03
C GLY A 99 1.61 -11.92 -10.34
N ALA A 100 2.63 -12.68 -9.90
CA ALA A 100 3.87 -12.11 -9.39
C ALA A 100 4.82 -11.75 -10.53
N ALA A 101 5.57 -10.66 -10.36
CA ALA A 101 6.64 -10.31 -11.28
C ALA A 101 7.87 -11.18 -11.02
N GLY A 102 8.39 -11.83 -12.07
CA GLY A 102 9.60 -12.64 -12.01
C GLY A 102 9.41 -14.04 -11.43
N ALA A 103 10.53 -14.66 -11.05
CA ALA A 103 10.57 -16.00 -10.49
C ALA A 103 11.81 -16.17 -9.60
N PHE A 104 11.74 -17.11 -8.65
CA PHE A 104 12.90 -17.63 -7.94
C PHE A 104 13.67 -18.60 -8.83
N GLU A 105 14.97 -18.48 -8.82
CA GLU A 105 15.91 -19.45 -9.40
C GLU A 105 17.00 -19.74 -8.37
N GLY A 106 17.15 -21.01 -8.02
CA GLY A 106 18.07 -21.42 -6.97
C GLY A 106 18.19 -22.93 -6.84
N SER A 107 18.67 -23.39 -5.69
CA SER A 107 18.86 -24.81 -5.37
C SER A 107 18.46 -25.12 -3.93
N LEU A 108 18.15 -26.39 -3.69
CA LEU A 108 17.96 -26.92 -2.34
C LEU A 108 19.33 -27.11 -1.69
N ILE A 109 19.48 -26.67 -0.44
CA ILE A 109 20.70 -26.95 0.33
C ILE A 109 20.76 -28.44 0.69
N ALA A 110 21.99 -28.97 0.91
CA ALA A 110 22.24 -30.40 0.96
C ALA A 110 21.45 -31.17 2.04
N ASP A 111 21.12 -30.54 3.16
CA ASP A 111 20.33 -31.12 4.26
C ASP A 111 18.81 -30.99 4.08
N GLY A 112 18.36 -30.36 2.97
CA GLY A 112 16.96 -30.18 2.67
C GLY A 112 16.25 -29.12 3.52
N SER A 113 16.96 -28.37 4.36
CA SER A 113 16.37 -27.39 5.27
C SER A 113 16.10 -26.02 4.63
N GLY A 114 16.68 -25.75 3.44
CA GLY A 114 16.54 -24.43 2.81
C GLY A 114 16.68 -24.45 1.30
N LEU A 115 16.13 -23.40 0.68
CA LEU A 115 16.39 -23.04 -0.72
C LEU A 115 17.19 -21.74 -0.74
N VAL A 116 18.20 -21.67 -1.57
CA VAL A 116 19.03 -20.46 -1.75
C VAL A 116 19.12 -20.11 -3.23
N GLY A 117 18.98 -18.84 -3.54
CA GLY A 117 18.97 -18.36 -4.92
C GLY A 117 18.64 -16.89 -5.05
N GLN A 118 17.93 -16.54 -6.11
CA GLN A 118 17.57 -15.18 -6.43
C GLN A 118 16.13 -15.14 -6.96
N TRP A 119 15.39 -14.10 -6.61
CA TRP A 119 14.13 -13.72 -7.24
C TRP A 119 14.40 -12.57 -8.21
N SER A 120 14.43 -12.87 -9.51
CA SER A 120 14.73 -11.86 -10.54
C SER A 120 15.98 -11.01 -10.24
N GLY A 121 17.04 -11.66 -9.76
CA GLY A 121 18.31 -11.00 -9.43
C GLY A 121 18.45 -10.53 -7.97
N ALA A 122 17.37 -10.45 -7.19
CA ALA A 122 17.44 -10.13 -5.77
C ALA A 122 17.75 -11.39 -4.93
N PRO A 123 18.73 -11.37 -4.02
CA PRO A 123 19.01 -12.49 -3.13
C PRO A 123 17.74 -12.96 -2.42
N THR A 124 17.49 -14.27 -2.45
CA THR A 124 16.28 -14.86 -1.88
C THR A 124 16.62 -16.20 -1.26
N SER A 125 16.13 -16.43 -0.06
CA SER A 125 16.22 -17.72 0.61
C SER A 125 14.88 -18.14 1.16
N PHE A 126 14.66 -19.47 1.22
CA PHE A 126 13.56 -20.07 1.94
C PHE A 126 14.10 -21.03 2.99
N THR A 127 13.51 -21.06 4.16
CA THR A 127 13.77 -22.01 5.23
C THR A 127 12.53 -22.90 5.37
N ARG A 128 12.73 -24.20 5.44
CA ARG A 128 11.65 -25.16 5.68
C ARG A 128 11.10 -24.95 7.09
N LEU A 129 9.79 -24.84 7.19
CA LEU A 129 9.11 -24.73 8.47
C LEU A 129 8.89 -26.12 9.11
N ALA A 130 8.93 -26.17 10.42
CA ALA A 130 8.50 -27.37 11.13
C ALA A 130 6.99 -27.60 10.91
N PRO A 131 6.54 -28.87 10.85
CA PRO A 131 5.12 -29.16 10.71
C PRO A 131 4.29 -28.47 11.78
N GLY A 132 3.26 -27.71 11.36
CA GLY A 132 2.39 -26.95 12.25
C GLY A 132 2.98 -25.63 12.78
N ALA A 133 4.15 -25.20 12.30
CA ALA A 133 4.68 -23.88 12.63
C ALA A 133 3.69 -22.79 12.14
N SER A 134 3.43 -21.81 13.00
CA SER A 134 2.59 -20.68 12.61
C SER A 134 3.32 -19.77 11.64
N THR A 135 2.68 -19.49 10.51
CA THR A 135 3.12 -18.49 9.53
C THR A 135 2.42 -17.16 9.71
N ALA A 136 1.49 -17.08 10.68
CA ALA A 136 0.72 -15.88 10.96
C ALA A 136 1.62 -14.75 11.47
N LEU A 137 1.39 -13.56 10.93
CA LEU A 137 2.04 -12.36 11.43
C LEU A 137 1.48 -11.99 12.81
N VAL A 138 2.35 -11.71 13.76
CA VAL A 138 1.94 -11.19 15.07
C VAL A 138 1.54 -9.73 14.90
N ARG A 139 0.26 -9.44 15.08
CA ARG A 139 -0.33 -8.10 14.95
C ARG A 139 -1.32 -7.88 16.10
N PRO A 140 -0.82 -7.57 17.31
CA PRO A 140 -1.64 -7.58 18.53
C PRO A 140 -2.74 -6.51 18.54
N GLN A 141 -2.61 -5.47 17.71
CA GLN A 141 -3.59 -4.39 17.63
C GLN A 141 -4.74 -4.66 16.66
N ILE A 142 -4.70 -5.76 15.88
CA ILE A 142 -5.82 -6.10 15.00
C ILE A 142 -7.04 -6.44 15.86
N PRO A 143 -8.15 -5.71 15.72
CA PRO A 143 -9.33 -5.92 16.55
C PRO A 143 -9.99 -7.26 16.23
N VAL A 144 -10.45 -7.94 17.28
CA VAL A 144 -11.12 -9.26 17.20
C VAL A 144 -12.60 -9.09 17.47
N LYS A 145 -13.44 -9.71 16.62
CA LYS A 145 -14.91 -9.76 16.81
C LYS A 145 -15.31 -10.64 18.00
N PRO A 146 -16.42 -10.33 18.71
CA PRO A 146 -17.34 -9.22 18.46
C PRO A 146 -16.78 -7.87 18.90
N TYR A 147 -17.01 -6.81 18.11
CA TYR A 147 -16.63 -5.47 18.47
C TYR A 147 -17.61 -4.85 19.49
N PRO A 148 -17.17 -3.94 20.38
CA PRO A 148 -18.05 -3.23 21.32
C PRO A 148 -18.81 -2.07 20.66
N TYR A 149 -18.80 -1.98 19.35
CA TYR A 149 -19.44 -0.95 18.53
C TYR A 149 -20.12 -1.57 17.31
N ARG A 150 -20.94 -0.80 16.61
CA ARG A 150 -21.64 -1.26 15.41
C ARG A 150 -20.76 -1.13 14.17
N GLU A 151 -20.68 -2.18 13.37
CA GLU A 151 -20.01 -2.20 12.07
C GLU A 151 -21.04 -2.42 10.98
N GLU A 152 -21.04 -1.58 9.94
CA GLU A 152 -21.94 -1.68 8.80
C GLU A 152 -21.13 -1.73 7.49
N LEU A 153 -21.39 -2.73 6.66
CA LEU A 153 -20.94 -2.72 5.27
C LEU A 153 -21.90 -1.85 4.47
N VAL A 154 -21.37 -0.80 3.88
CA VAL A 154 -22.15 0.20 3.16
C VAL A 154 -21.57 0.43 1.76
N ALA A 155 -22.37 1.05 0.91
CA ALA A 155 -21.88 1.53 -0.38
C ALA A 155 -22.62 2.79 -0.78
N TYR A 156 -21.89 3.71 -1.43
CA TYR A 156 -22.42 5.00 -1.85
C TYR A 156 -21.89 5.39 -3.23
N GLN A 157 -22.55 6.32 -3.88
CA GLN A 157 -22.11 6.89 -5.15
C GLN A 157 -20.78 7.62 -4.93
N GLY A 158 -19.75 7.31 -5.72
CA GLY A 158 -18.46 8.00 -5.72
C GLY A 158 -18.53 9.39 -6.36
N GLY A 159 -17.39 10.06 -6.40
CA GLY A 159 -17.32 11.42 -6.92
C GLY A 159 -17.46 11.54 -8.44
N THR A 160 -17.48 10.44 -9.17
CA THR A 160 -17.66 10.38 -10.62
C THR A 160 -18.89 9.52 -10.93
N GLU A 161 -19.69 9.91 -11.92
CA GLU A 161 -20.85 9.15 -12.36
C GLU A 161 -20.47 7.70 -12.72
N GLY A 162 -21.27 6.73 -12.29
CA GLY A 162 -21.04 5.31 -12.50
C GLY A 162 -20.02 4.66 -11.53
N VAL A 163 -19.31 5.45 -10.73
CA VAL A 163 -18.44 4.93 -9.68
C VAL A 163 -19.24 4.70 -8.40
N ARG A 164 -19.25 3.48 -7.88
CA ARG A 164 -19.84 3.12 -6.59
C ARG A 164 -18.74 2.65 -5.66
N LEU A 165 -18.67 3.22 -4.47
CA LEU A 165 -17.64 2.91 -3.49
C LEU A 165 -18.19 1.96 -2.41
N GLY A 166 -17.52 0.82 -2.24
CA GLY A 166 -17.74 -0.09 -1.14
C GLY A 166 -16.98 0.38 0.10
N ALA A 167 -17.65 0.40 1.25
CA ALA A 167 -17.09 0.96 2.46
C ALA A 167 -17.53 0.19 3.71
N THR A 168 -16.86 0.50 4.82
CA THR A 168 -17.27 0.09 6.18
C THR A 168 -17.45 1.35 7.01
N LEU A 169 -18.63 1.47 7.62
CA LEU A 169 -18.94 2.49 8.63
C LEU A 169 -18.91 1.83 10.00
N THR A 170 -18.09 2.34 10.90
CA THR A 170 -18.13 1.96 12.32
C THR A 170 -18.74 3.09 13.13
N LEU A 171 -19.65 2.73 14.04
CA LEU A 171 -20.43 3.65 14.84
C LEU A 171 -20.24 3.33 16.32
N PRO A 172 -19.89 4.31 17.16
CA PRO A 172 -19.76 4.08 18.59
C PRO A 172 -21.05 3.51 19.22
N SER A 173 -20.91 2.91 20.39
CA SER A 173 -22.08 2.50 21.19
C SER A 173 -22.83 3.73 21.70
N GLY A 174 -24.17 3.65 21.77
CA GLY A 174 -25.01 4.74 22.23
C GLY A 174 -25.88 5.36 21.13
N GLY A 175 -26.52 6.49 21.42
CA GLY A 175 -27.57 7.07 20.57
C GLY A 175 -27.08 8.06 19.52
N GLY A 176 -25.87 8.59 19.63
CA GLY A 176 -25.39 9.68 18.77
C GLY A 176 -26.10 11.01 19.04
N PRO A 177 -26.02 12.03 18.16
CA PRO A 177 -25.16 12.01 16.96
C PRO A 177 -23.68 12.08 17.31
N PHE A 178 -22.85 11.35 16.58
CA PHE A 178 -21.40 11.24 16.80
C PHE A 178 -20.61 12.14 15.86
N PRO A 179 -19.47 12.70 16.29
CA PRO A 179 -18.46 13.17 15.35
C PRO A 179 -18.02 12.03 14.43
N ALA A 180 -17.63 12.35 13.20
CA ALA A 180 -17.25 11.33 12.24
C ALA A 180 -16.04 11.73 11.41
N VAL A 181 -15.31 10.74 10.91
CA VAL A 181 -14.20 10.95 9.98
C VAL A 181 -14.31 10.04 8.77
N VAL A 182 -13.86 10.55 7.61
CA VAL A 182 -13.55 9.73 6.43
C VAL A 182 -12.04 9.48 6.42
N LEU A 183 -11.62 8.22 6.35
CA LEU A 183 -10.21 7.85 6.21
C LEU A 183 -9.84 7.83 4.72
N ILE A 184 -8.75 8.49 4.37
CA ILE A 184 -8.26 8.65 2.99
C ILE A 184 -6.88 8.01 2.89
N ALA A 185 -6.79 6.89 2.19
CA ALA A 185 -5.59 6.07 2.09
C ALA A 185 -4.47 6.72 1.26
N GLY A 186 -3.25 6.30 1.54
CA GLY A 186 -2.04 6.66 0.81
C GLY A 186 -1.99 6.11 -0.61
N SER A 187 -0.85 6.27 -1.28
CA SER A 187 -0.62 5.90 -2.67
C SER A 187 -0.81 4.40 -2.94
N GLY A 188 -1.10 4.08 -4.20
CA GLY A 188 -1.22 2.71 -4.67
C GLY A 188 -2.60 2.09 -4.50
N PRO A 189 -2.71 0.77 -4.73
CA PRO A 189 -3.96 0.02 -4.73
C PRO A 189 -4.41 -0.32 -3.30
N GLN A 190 -4.85 0.69 -2.55
CA GLN A 190 -5.27 0.55 -1.17
C GLN A 190 -6.77 0.26 -1.06
N ALA A 191 -7.12 -0.88 -0.47
CA ALA A 191 -8.47 -1.15 0.00
C ALA A 191 -8.73 -0.41 1.33
N ARG A 192 -9.95 -0.48 1.84
CA ARG A 192 -10.45 0.29 3.01
C ARG A 192 -9.62 0.19 4.28
N ASP A 193 -8.85 -0.89 4.46
CA ASP A 193 -8.06 -1.12 5.65
C ASP A 193 -6.61 -0.60 5.53
N GLU A 194 -6.23 -0.09 4.34
CA GLU A 194 -4.87 0.37 4.05
C GLU A 194 -3.81 -0.62 4.56
N ASN A 195 -3.88 -1.86 4.05
CA ASN A 195 -3.01 -2.92 4.50
C ASN A 195 -1.63 -2.80 3.84
N ALA A 196 -0.64 -2.36 4.59
CA ALA A 196 0.75 -2.24 4.17
C ALA A 196 1.64 -3.17 5.01
N PHE A 197 2.42 -4.04 4.38
CA PHE A 197 3.31 -4.99 5.05
C PHE A 197 2.61 -5.88 6.09
N GLY A 198 1.35 -6.24 5.85
CA GLY A 198 0.52 -7.02 6.76
C GLY A 198 0.00 -6.23 7.97
N HIS A 199 0.03 -4.90 7.90
CA HIS A 199 -0.55 -3.99 8.89
C HIS A 199 -1.80 -3.33 8.33
N PRO A 200 -3.00 -3.68 8.78
CA PRO A 200 -4.24 -3.01 8.39
C PRO A 200 -4.40 -1.70 9.16
N ILE A 201 -3.66 -0.68 8.72
CA ILE A 201 -3.50 0.61 9.42
C ILE A 201 -4.85 1.25 9.72
N PHE A 202 -5.73 1.31 8.74
CA PHE A 202 -7.04 1.94 8.90
C PHE A 202 -8.05 1.09 9.67
N LEU A 203 -7.89 -0.24 9.69
CA LEU A 203 -8.70 -1.08 10.57
C LEU A 203 -8.38 -0.77 12.05
N VAL A 204 -7.10 -0.70 12.40
CA VAL A 204 -6.64 -0.40 13.76
C VAL A 204 -7.02 1.03 14.16
N LEU A 205 -6.81 2.00 13.28
CA LEU A 205 -7.19 3.40 13.53
C LEU A 205 -8.70 3.54 13.73
N ALA A 206 -9.51 2.88 12.88
CA ALA A 206 -10.97 2.93 12.98
C ALA A 206 -11.48 2.28 14.28
N ASP A 207 -10.94 1.13 14.67
CA ASP A 207 -11.28 0.50 15.96
C ASP A 207 -10.98 1.46 17.13
N TYR A 208 -9.79 2.04 17.12
CA TYR A 208 -9.38 2.94 18.19
C TYR A 208 -10.28 4.20 18.26
N LEU A 209 -10.51 4.87 17.14
CA LEU A 209 -11.37 6.05 17.07
C LEU A 209 -12.81 5.73 17.49
N THR A 210 -13.36 4.59 17.01
CA THR A 210 -14.76 4.24 17.30
C THR A 210 -14.96 3.89 18.77
N ARG A 211 -13.99 3.26 19.43
CA ARG A 211 -14.01 3.04 20.89
C ARG A 211 -13.97 4.34 21.68
N HIS A 212 -13.44 5.42 21.08
CA HIS A 212 -13.36 6.76 21.70
C HIS A 212 -14.46 7.72 21.22
N GLY A 213 -15.58 7.18 20.73
CA GLY A 213 -16.77 7.99 20.44
C GLY A 213 -16.78 8.66 19.07
N ILE A 214 -15.87 8.33 18.15
CA ILE A 214 -15.79 8.92 16.82
C ILE A 214 -16.20 7.88 15.78
N ALA A 215 -17.23 8.15 14.98
CA ALA A 215 -17.63 7.30 13.88
C ALA A 215 -16.61 7.35 12.73
N VAL A 216 -16.39 6.22 12.05
CA VAL A 216 -15.37 6.14 11.02
C VAL A 216 -15.90 5.51 9.73
N LEU A 217 -15.74 6.23 8.62
CA LEU A 217 -15.97 5.71 7.27
C LEU A 217 -14.63 5.44 6.60
N ARG A 218 -14.37 4.19 6.25
CA ARG A 218 -13.22 3.75 5.44
C ARG A 218 -13.73 3.03 4.21
N TYR A 219 -13.17 3.33 3.04
CA TYR A 219 -13.67 2.85 1.77
C TYR A 219 -12.57 2.26 0.88
N ASP A 220 -12.94 1.33 0.02
CA ASP A 220 -12.04 0.81 -1.01
C ASP A 220 -11.85 1.88 -2.08
N LYS A 221 -10.60 2.19 -2.47
CA LYS A 221 -10.36 3.05 -3.63
C LYS A 221 -11.10 2.50 -4.85
N ARG A 222 -11.50 3.38 -5.76
CA ARG A 222 -12.15 2.99 -7.02
C ARG A 222 -11.40 1.87 -7.74
N GLY A 223 -12.11 0.89 -8.29
CA GLY A 223 -11.56 -0.27 -8.97
C GLY A 223 -10.99 -1.36 -8.04
N LEU A 224 -11.12 -1.22 -6.71
CA LEU A 224 -10.64 -2.19 -5.74
C LEU A 224 -11.76 -2.74 -4.84
N GLY A 225 -11.53 -3.92 -4.28
CA GLY A 225 -12.45 -4.53 -3.30
C GLY A 225 -13.88 -4.58 -3.79
N GLN A 226 -14.77 -3.85 -3.11
CA GLN A 226 -16.19 -3.73 -3.48
C GLN A 226 -16.52 -2.45 -4.25
N SER A 227 -15.51 -1.64 -4.59
CA SER A 227 -15.67 -0.42 -5.35
C SER A 227 -15.58 -0.66 -6.85
N THR A 228 -16.47 -0.01 -7.62
CA THR A 228 -16.39 0.02 -9.08
C THR A 228 -15.46 1.15 -9.55
N GLY A 229 -15.34 1.29 -10.86
CA GLY A 229 -14.46 2.29 -11.49
C GLY A 229 -13.11 1.71 -11.89
N ASP A 230 -12.18 2.57 -12.24
CA ASP A 230 -10.85 2.19 -12.70
C ASP A 230 -9.77 2.96 -11.93
N LEU A 231 -8.90 2.22 -11.25
CA LEU A 231 -7.75 2.79 -10.54
C LEU A 231 -6.64 3.24 -11.51
N ALA A 232 -6.52 2.56 -12.65
CA ALA A 232 -5.39 2.78 -13.58
C ALA A 232 -5.42 4.17 -14.24
N THR A 233 -6.61 4.75 -14.37
CA THR A 233 -6.82 6.08 -14.96
C THR A 233 -7.09 7.17 -13.92
N ALA A 234 -7.17 6.81 -12.64
CA ALA A 234 -7.48 7.73 -11.57
C ALA A 234 -6.26 8.55 -11.13
N THR A 235 -6.54 9.77 -10.68
CA THR A 235 -5.57 10.70 -10.09
C THR A 235 -5.94 11.03 -8.65
N SER A 236 -5.08 11.76 -7.93
CA SER A 236 -5.41 12.26 -6.59
C SER A 236 -6.63 13.21 -6.60
N ALA A 237 -6.92 13.87 -7.72
CA ALA A 237 -8.14 14.69 -7.87
C ALA A 237 -9.41 13.81 -7.90
N ASP A 238 -9.35 12.65 -8.54
CA ASP A 238 -10.44 11.66 -8.52
C ASP A 238 -10.66 11.09 -7.11
N PHE A 239 -9.56 10.83 -6.39
CA PHE A 239 -9.64 10.39 -5.00
C PHE A 239 -10.21 11.48 -4.09
N ALA A 240 -9.97 12.76 -4.37
CA ALA A 240 -10.60 13.87 -3.67
C ALA A 240 -12.11 13.91 -3.92
N ALA A 241 -12.56 13.69 -5.15
CA ALA A 241 -13.98 13.60 -5.45
C ALA A 241 -14.64 12.41 -4.73
N ASP A 242 -13.98 11.25 -4.65
CA ASP A 242 -14.46 10.08 -3.94
C ASP A 242 -14.54 10.29 -2.43
N ALA A 243 -13.51 10.89 -1.82
CA ALA A 243 -13.53 11.22 -0.40
C ALA A 243 -14.61 12.24 -0.06
N ASN A 244 -14.82 13.24 -0.94
CA ASN A 244 -15.91 14.21 -0.82
C ASN A 244 -17.30 13.54 -0.87
N ALA A 245 -17.48 12.53 -1.70
CA ALA A 245 -18.70 11.74 -1.73
C ALA A 245 -18.91 10.96 -0.41
N GLY A 246 -17.84 10.52 0.24
CA GLY A 246 -17.88 9.95 1.59
C GLY A 246 -18.38 10.93 2.64
N VAL A 247 -17.94 12.21 2.59
CA VAL A 247 -18.47 13.28 3.45
C VAL A 247 -19.97 13.48 3.20
N ALA A 248 -20.38 13.52 1.93
CA ALA A 248 -21.80 13.66 1.58
C ALA A 248 -22.63 12.48 2.09
N TYR A 249 -22.11 11.25 2.01
CA TYR A 249 -22.75 10.06 2.55
C TYR A 249 -22.90 10.17 4.08
N LEU A 250 -21.85 10.50 4.83
CA LEU A 250 -21.93 10.68 6.29
C LEU A 250 -22.99 11.71 6.71
N LYS A 251 -23.10 12.82 5.95
CA LYS A 251 -24.13 13.84 6.21
C LYS A 251 -25.56 13.29 6.13
N THR A 252 -25.80 12.23 5.39
CA THR A 252 -27.15 11.62 5.28
C THR A 252 -27.52 10.73 6.47
N ARG A 253 -26.54 10.42 7.34
CA ARG A 253 -26.71 9.46 8.43
C ARG A 253 -27.24 10.19 9.69
N PRO A 254 -28.36 9.74 10.26
CA PRO A 254 -28.93 10.39 11.45
C PRO A 254 -28.06 10.21 12.71
N GLU A 255 -27.20 9.19 12.73
CA GLU A 255 -26.27 8.94 13.84
C GLU A 255 -25.06 9.88 13.84
N ILE A 256 -24.86 10.67 12.77
CA ILE A 256 -23.68 11.53 12.61
C ILE A 256 -24.04 12.99 12.84
N ASP A 257 -23.25 13.69 13.66
CA ASP A 257 -23.32 15.14 13.72
C ASP A 257 -22.70 15.76 12.45
N SER A 258 -23.55 16.24 11.56
CA SER A 258 -23.11 16.79 10.27
C SER A 258 -22.23 18.04 10.39
N ARG A 259 -22.14 18.65 11.58
CA ARG A 259 -21.24 19.78 11.88
C ARG A 259 -19.85 19.34 12.33
N GLN A 260 -19.66 18.03 12.57
CA GLN A 260 -18.43 17.44 13.09
C GLN A 260 -17.93 16.31 12.18
N ILE A 261 -17.99 16.51 10.88
CA ILE A 261 -17.42 15.56 9.91
C ILE A 261 -16.02 16.04 9.51
N GLY A 262 -15.01 15.26 9.87
CA GLY A 262 -13.61 15.51 9.52
C GLY A 262 -13.04 14.52 8.51
N LEU A 263 -11.78 14.76 8.12
CA LEU A 263 -11.01 13.89 7.27
C LEU A 263 -9.70 13.49 7.97
N ILE A 264 -9.29 12.25 7.81
CA ILE A 264 -7.94 11.81 8.18
C ILE A 264 -7.29 11.25 6.93
N GLY A 265 -6.23 11.88 6.45
CA GLY A 265 -5.49 11.45 5.26
C GLY A 265 -4.08 10.97 5.61
N HIS A 266 -3.73 9.76 5.16
CA HIS A 266 -2.39 9.22 5.31
C HIS A 266 -1.60 9.37 4.00
N SER A 267 -0.35 9.86 4.08
CA SER A 267 0.55 9.97 2.92
C SER A 267 -0.12 10.76 1.78
N GLU A 268 -0.37 10.19 0.59
CA GLU A 268 -1.15 10.82 -0.48
C GLU A 268 -2.53 11.28 0.01
N GLY A 269 -3.16 10.57 0.94
CA GLY A 269 -4.41 11.01 1.57
C GLY A 269 -4.29 12.35 2.26
N GLY A 270 -3.08 12.70 2.76
CA GLY A 270 -2.75 14.02 3.29
C GLY A 270 -2.65 15.11 2.22
N VAL A 271 -2.48 14.77 0.95
CA VAL A 271 -2.62 15.68 -0.20
C VAL A 271 -4.10 15.83 -0.59
N VAL A 272 -4.84 14.73 -0.55
CA VAL A 272 -6.26 14.65 -0.93
C VAL A 272 -7.15 15.40 0.06
N ALA A 273 -6.92 15.27 1.37
CA ALA A 273 -7.77 15.90 2.40
C ALA A 273 -7.86 17.43 2.27
N PRO A 274 -6.76 18.20 2.04
CA PRO A 274 -6.84 19.63 1.75
C PRO A 274 -7.61 19.97 0.46
N MET A 275 -7.55 19.11 -0.58
CA MET A 275 -8.34 19.31 -1.79
C MET A 275 -9.84 19.24 -1.45
N VAL A 276 -10.27 18.23 -0.70
CA VAL A 276 -11.66 18.06 -0.28
C VAL A 276 -12.11 19.24 0.60
N ALA A 277 -11.32 19.61 1.60
CA ALA A 277 -11.66 20.70 2.52
C ALA A 277 -11.85 22.05 1.79
N ASN A 278 -11.06 22.31 0.74
CA ASN A 278 -11.23 23.51 -0.09
C ASN A 278 -12.48 23.47 -0.99
N MET A 279 -13.02 22.28 -1.30
CA MET A 279 -14.22 22.13 -2.14
C MET A 279 -15.49 22.04 -1.31
N ASN A 280 -15.40 21.62 -0.04
CA ASN A 280 -16.57 21.29 0.77
C ASN A 280 -16.52 21.95 2.16
N PRO A 281 -17.29 23.01 2.38
CA PRO A 281 -17.32 23.74 3.66
C PRO A 281 -17.96 22.95 4.81
N ILE A 282 -18.48 21.74 4.56
CA ILE A 282 -19.01 20.85 5.60
C ILE A 282 -17.88 20.20 6.39
N VAL A 283 -16.69 20.05 5.78
CA VAL A 283 -15.53 19.50 6.47
C VAL A 283 -15.15 20.41 7.64
N ALA A 284 -15.29 19.87 8.85
CA ALA A 284 -15.10 20.62 10.09
C ALA A 284 -13.64 20.70 10.53
N PHE A 285 -12.84 19.68 10.23
CA PHE A 285 -11.42 19.58 10.58
C PHE A 285 -10.72 18.57 9.69
N ILE A 286 -9.38 18.63 9.64
CA ILE A 286 -8.57 17.60 8.96
C ILE A 286 -7.38 17.18 9.80
N VAL A 287 -7.00 15.91 9.68
CA VAL A 287 -5.78 15.33 10.24
C VAL A 287 -4.92 14.81 9.07
N LEU A 288 -3.69 15.31 8.98
CA LEU A 288 -2.71 14.95 7.97
C LEU A 288 -1.66 14.03 8.61
N MET A 289 -1.75 12.74 8.34
CA MET A 289 -0.79 11.74 8.78
C MET A 289 0.29 11.58 7.70
N ALA A 290 1.50 12.08 7.92
CA ALA A 290 2.60 12.05 6.96
C ALA A 290 2.21 12.63 5.58
N GLY A 291 1.38 13.69 5.57
CA GLY A 291 0.99 14.39 4.35
C GLY A 291 2.11 15.27 3.81
N PRO A 292 2.48 15.14 2.51
CA PRO A 292 3.47 16.04 1.91
C PRO A 292 2.98 17.49 1.80
N ALA A 293 3.92 18.44 1.94
CA ALA A 293 3.67 19.87 1.82
C ALA A 293 4.51 20.56 0.74
N VAL A 294 5.30 19.79 0.02
CA VAL A 294 6.11 20.25 -1.11
C VAL A 294 5.68 19.53 -2.40
N PRO A 295 6.04 20.04 -3.60
CA PRO A 295 5.74 19.39 -4.87
C PRO A 295 6.15 17.91 -4.90
N GLY A 296 5.33 17.08 -5.57
CA GLY A 296 5.51 15.63 -5.57
C GLY A 296 6.86 15.17 -6.10
N ASP A 297 7.44 15.83 -7.08
CA ASP A 297 8.79 15.53 -7.57
C ASP A 297 9.86 15.73 -6.49
N GLN A 298 9.70 16.75 -5.63
CA GLN A 298 10.62 17.00 -4.52
C GLN A 298 10.45 15.95 -3.42
N VAL A 299 9.22 15.50 -3.16
CA VAL A 299 8.96 14.38 -2.23
C VAL A 299 9.68 13.12 -2.72
N VAL A 300 9.50 12.76 -4.00
CA VAL A 300 10.13 11.57 -4.60
C VAL A 300 11.67 11.64 -4.52
N MET A 301 12.27 12.81 -4.75
CA MET A 301 13.71 13.00 -4.62
C MET A 301 14.19 12.82 -3.17
N ALA A 302 13.49 13.40 -2.20
CA ALA A 302 13.86 13.30 -0.79
C ALA A 302 13.69 11.88 -0.26
N GLN A 303 12.57 11.22 -0.58
CA GLN A 303 12.29 9.83 -0.25
C GLN A 303 13.39 8.89 -0.76
N THR A 304 13.74 8.98 -2.04
CA THR A 304 14.76 8.11 -2.63
C THR A 304 16.11 8.28 -1.93
N ARG A 305 16.50 9.53 -1.62
CA ARG A 305 17.74 9.82 -0.89
C ARG A 305 17.72 9.24 0.52
N ALA A 306 16.63 9.46 1.26
CA ALA A 306 16.50 9.01 2.64
C ALA A 306 16.52 7.48 2.76
N VAL A 307 15.76 6.80 1.89
CA VAL A 307 15.71 5.34 1.85
C VAL A 307 17.06 4.74 1.43
N ALA A 308 17.73 5.29 0.43
CA ALA A 308 19.06 4.83 -0.02
C ALA A 308 20.10 4.99 1.10
N ARG A 309 20.09 6.12 1.82
CA ARG A 309 20.98 6.35 2.96
C ARG A 309 20.73 5.34 4.08
N ALA A 310 19.47 5.07 4.42
CA ALA A 310 19.12 4.07 5.41
C ALA A 310 19.51 2.64 5.01
N ALA A 311 19.55 2.37 3.71
CA ALA A 311 20.06 1.11 3.15
C ALA A 311 21.60 1.03 3.08
N GLY A 312 22.34 2.04 3.57
CA GLY A 312 23.79 2.05 3.59
C GLY A 312 24.46 2.41 2.26
N VAL A 313 23.71 2.95 1.30
CA VAL A 313 24.28 3.43 0.03
C VAL A 313 25.17 4.64 0.29
N SER A 314 26.35 4.67 -0.33
CA SER A 314 27.30 5.77 -0.14
C SER A 314 26.76 7.10 -0.67
N GLU A 315 27.12 8.22 -0.03
CA GLU A 315 26.69 9.56 -0.46
C GLU A 315 27.10 9.88 -1.91
N THR A 316 28.24 9.37 -2.39
CA THR A 316 28.66 9.50 -3.79
C THR A 316 27.69 8.78 -4.73
N ALA A 317 27.26 7.57 -4.40
CA ALA A 317 26.28 6.83 -5.20
C ALA A 317 24.89 7.48 -5.14
N ILE A 318 24.49 7.97 -3.96
CA ILE A 318 23.25 8.73 -3.79
C ILE A 318 23.24 9.98 -4.67
N ALA A 319 24.34 10.74 -4.67
CA ALA A 319 24.46 11.93 -5.52
C ALA A 319 24.42 11.60 -7.02
N GLY A 320 25.08 10.52 -7.44
CA GLY A 320 25.01 10.03 -8.82
C GLY A 320 23.59 9.62 -9.23
N ASN A 321 22.91 8.87 -8.37
CA ASN A 321 21.52 8.45 -8.60
C ASN A 321 20.55 9.65 -8.66
N ALA A 322 20.80 10.69 -7.85
CA ALA A 322 19.97 11.89 -7.85
C ALA A 322 19.99 12.64 -9.19
N VAL A 323 21.13 12.63 -9.91
CA VAL A 323 21.22 13.20 -11.26
C VAL A 323 20.34 12.45 -12.25
N LEU A 324 20.37 11.11 -12.23
CA LEU A 324 19.54 10.29 -13.09
C LEU A 324 18.05 10.47 -12.74
N GLN A 325 17.73 10.45 -11.46
CA GLN A 325 16.36 10.64 -10.97
C GLN A 325 15.81 12.02 -11.37
N ARG A 326 16.62 13.08 -11.30
CA ARG A 326 16.19 14.41 -11.76
C ARG A 326 15.90 14.40 -13.25
N ARG A 327 16.78 13.84 -14.10
CA ARG A 327 16.53 13.68 -15.55
C ARG A 327 15.23 12.91 -15.82
N PHE A 328 14.99 11.84 -15.07
CA PHE A 328 13.76 11.04 -15.15
C PHE A 328 12.51 11.87 -14.82
N LEU A 329 12.53 12.60 -13.69
CA LEU A 329 11.41 13.45 -13.28
C LEU A 329 11.18 14.61 -14.26
N ASP A 330 12.26 15.23 -14.79
CA ASP A 330 12.17 16.29 -15.79
C ASP A 330 11.49 15.77 -17.07
N ALA A 331 11.80 14.54 -17.50
CA ALA A 331 11.17 13.91 -18.64
C ALA A 331 9.64 13.73 -18.42
N VAL A 332 9.22 13.32 -17.19
CA VAL A 332 7.80 13.21 -16.83
C VAL A 332 7.14 14.59 -16.77
N LEU A 333 7.80 15.58 -16.16
CA LEU A 333 7.25 16.93 -16.00
C LEU A 333 7.08 17.67 -17.32
N ALA A 334 8.00 17.50 -18.25
CA ALA A 334 7.95 18.13 -19.58
C ALA A 334 6.93 17.49 -20.54
N ALA A 335 6.54 16.24 -20.29
CA ALA A 335 5.65 15.49 -21.17
C ALA A 335 4.21 16.04 -21.14
N LYS A 336 3.59 16.19 -22.32
CA LYS A 336 2.22 16.71 -22.45
C LYS A 336 1.15 15.65 -22.15
N ASP A 337 1.43 14.39 -22.49
CA ASP A 337 0.51 13.26 -22.37
C ASP A 337 1.25 11.99 -21.92
N GLN A 338 0.50 10.91 -21.75
CA GLN A 338 1.01 9.63 -21.31
C GLN A 338 2.04 9.05 -22.30
N ALA A 339 1.75 9.10 -23.60
CA ALA A 339 2.62 8.52 -24.61
C ALA A 339 3.97 9.24 -24.70
N SER A 340 3.96 10.58 -24.67
CA SER A 340 5.20 11.39 -24.66
C SER A 340 6.00 11.19 -23.37
N ALA A 341 5.34 11.00 -22.22
CA ALA A 341 6.00 10.67 -20.95
C ALA A 341 6.68 9.31 -21.02
N GLU A 342 5.98 8.29 -21.50
CA GLU A 342 6.53 6.94 -21.63
C GLU A 342 7.76 6.93 -22.55
N LEU A 343 7.68 7.57 -23.71
CA LEU A 343 8.80 7.65 -24.65
C LEU A 343 10.01 8.36 -24.03
N ALA A 344 9.80 9.53 -23.42
CA ALA A 344 10.88 10.32 -22.82
C ALA A 344 11.56 9.58 -21.65
N VAL A 345 10.79 8.91 -20.80
CA VAL A 345 11.32 8.11 -19.69
C VAL A 345 12.13 6.92 -20.20
N ARG A 346 11.65 6.21 -21.24
CA ARG A 346 12.39 5.12 -21.88
C ARG A 346 13.77 5.56 -22.38
N VAL A 347 13.84 6.73 -23.00
CA VAL A 347 15.13 7.28 -23.45
C VAL A 347 16.07 7.46 -22.27
N VAL A 348 15.62 8.12 -21.19
CA VAL A 348 16.45 8.37 -20.00
C VAL A 348 16.97 7.07 -19.37
N LEU A 349 16.09 6.05 -19.24
CA LEU A 349 16.45 4.79 -18.62
C LEU A 349 17.38 3.93 -19.49
N LYS A 350 17.17 3.94 -20.81
CA LYS A 350 18.07 3.26 -21.76
C LYS A 350 19.45 3.90 -21.81
N ASP A 351 19.53 5.23 -21.82
CA ASP A 351 20.80 5.98 -21.72
C ASP A 351 21.56 5.65 -20.43
N ALA A 352 20.83 5.33 -19.35
CA ALA A 352 21.42 4.88 -18.10
C ALA A 352 21.82 3.39 -18.09
N GLY A 353 21.64 2.67 -19.22
CA GLY A 353 22.01 1.27 -19.36
C GLY A 353 21.11 0.29 -18.61
N MET A 354 19.87 0.69 -18.31
CA MET A 354 18.94 -0.21 -17.61
C MET A 354 18.46 -1.36 -18.50
N PRO A 355 18.25 -2.57 -17.94
CA PRO A 355 17.69 -3.69 -18.67
C PRO A 355 16.28 -3.38 -19.21
N GLU A 356 15.93 -3.87 -20.41
CA GLU A 356 14.68 -3.56 -21.11
C GLU A 356 13.44 -3.84 -20.24
N ALA A 357 13.40 -4.96 -19.53
CA ALA A 357 12.28 -5.28 -18.64
C ALA A 357 12.08 -4.26 -17.51
N ALA A 358 13.17 -3.70 -16.98
CA ALA A 358 13.12 -2.64 -15.97
C ALA A 358 12.69 -1.31 -16.59
N VAL A 359 13.16 -1.01 -17.81
CA VAL A 359 12.72 0.15 -18.59
C VAL A 359 11.22 0.09 -18.83
N ASP A 360 10.67 -1.06 -19.30
CA ASP A 360 9.24 -1.25 -19.54
C ASP A 360 8.41 -1.01 -18.28
N ALA A 361 8.79 -1.64 -17.17
CA ALA A 361 8.07 -1.53 -15.91
C ALA A 361 8.06 -0.10 -15.38
N GLN A 362 9.22 0.57 -15.35
CA GLN A 362 9.33 1.92 -14.83
C GLN A 362 8.69 2.96 -15.73
N ALA A 363 8.82 2.84 -17.07
CA ALA A 363 8.19 3.74 -18.01
C ALA A 363 6.66 3.69 -17.90
N LYS A 364 6.09 2.49 -17.75
CA LYS A 364 4.64 2.31 -17.54
C LYS A 364 4.14 3.00 -16.28
N VAL A 365 4.86 2.87 -15.16
CA VAL A 365 4.48 3.56 -13.91
C VAL A 365 4.61 5.06 -14.06
N ALA A 366 5.74 5.54 -14.57
CA ALA A 366 6.05 6.96 -14.70
C ALA A 366 5.12 7.70 -15.66
N SER A 367 4.62 7.01 -16.70
CA SER A 367 3.68 7.58 -17.66
C SER A 367 2.22 7.54 -17.22
N SER A 368 1.88 6.82 -16.14
CA SER A 368 0.51 6.75 -15.64
C SER A 368 -0.04 8.14 -15.30
N GLU A 369 -1.36 8.32 -15.44
CA GLU A 369 -2.02 9.58 -15.12
C GLU A 369 -1.82 9.95 -13.66
N TRP A 370 -1.92 8.97 -12.76
CA TRP A 370 -1.66 9.16 -11.35
C TRP A 370 -0.25 9.71 -11.08
N TYR A 371 0.81 9.05 -11.59
CA TYR A 371 2.19 9.46 -11.29
C TYR A 371 2.50 10.84 -11.86
N ARG A 372 2.05 11.11 -13.10
CA ARG A 372 2.20 12.40 -13.76
C ARG A 372 1.47 13.51 -13.03
N PHE A 373 0.30 13.23 -12.47
CA PHE A 373 -0.42 14.16 -11.62
C PHE A 373 0.34 14.41 -10.31
N PHE A 374 0.71 13.33 -9.61
CA PHE A 374 1.35 13.39 -8.31
C PHE A 374 2.66 14.20 -8.33
N VAL A 375 3.56 13.92 -9.28
CA VAL A 375 4.87 14.62 -9.34
C VAL A 375 4.73 16.09 -9.70
N ARG A 376 3.64 16.51 -10.37
CA ARG A 376 3.37 17.92 -10.72
C ARG A 376 2.65 18.68 -9.62
N TYR A 377 1.92 17.97 -8.78
CA TYR A 377 1.06 18.63 -7.82
C TYR A 377 1.86 19.28 -6.70
N ASP A 378 1.60 20.58 -6.47
CA ASP A 378 2.08 21.32 -5.33
C ASP A 378 0.95 21.47 -4.30
N PRO A 379 1.03 20.84 -3.11
CA PRO A 379 0.01 20.92 -2.09
C PRO A 379 -0.03 22.26 -1.35
N ALA A 380 1.05 23.05 -1.37
CA ALA A 380 1.15 24.29 -0.60
C ALA A 380 0.04 25.29 -0.90
N PRO A 381 -0.41 25.53 -2.16
CA PRO A 381 -1.55 26.43 -2.41
C PRO A 381 -2.87 25.94 -1.81
N ALA A 382 -3.09 24.62 -1.74
CA ALA A 382 -4.29 24.07 -1.12
C ALA A 382 -4.24 24.22 0.41
N LEU A 383 -3.10 23.95 1.03
CA LEU A 383 -2.87 24.13 2.46
C LEU A 383 -3.05 25.59 2.89
N ARG A 384 -2.49 26.56 2.14
CA ARG A 384 -2.63 27.99 2.45
C ARG A 384 -4.07 28.51 2.41
N ARG A 385 -4.95 27.84 1.67
CA ARG A 385 -6.37 28.22 1.57
C ARG A 385 -7.25 27.67 2.68
N LEU A 386 -6.75 26.74 3.49
CA LEU A 386 -7.52 26.18 4.59
C LEU A 386 -7.90 27.27 5.61
N ARG A 387 -9.10 27.13 6.15
CA ARG A 387 -9.67 28.02 7.20
C ARG A 387 -10.45 27.17 8.21
N LEU A 388 -9.92 26.01 8.55
CA LEU A 388 -10.51 25.05 9.48
C LEU A 388 -9.37 24.40 10.27
N PRO A 389 -9.63 23.86 11.47
CA PRO A 389 -8.60 23.23 12.28
C PRO A 389 -7.85 22.12 11.54
N VAL A 390 -6.52 22.16 11.61
CA VAL A 390 -5.62 21.17 10.99
C VAL A 390 -4.68 20.60 12.03
N LEU A 391 -4.64 19.28 12.14
CA LEU A 391 -3.53 18.57 12.77
C LEU A 391 -2.66 17.95 11.68
N ALA A 392 -1.39 18.32 11.62
CA ALA A 392 -0.41 17.68 10.74
C ALA A 392 0.66 17.00 11.58
N ILE A 393 0.81 15.69 11.42
CA ILE A 393 1.79 14.89 12.16
C ILE A 393 2.70 14.14 11.19
N ILE A 394 4.00 14.12 11.49
CA ILE A 394 5.01 13.34 10.73
C ILE A 394 5.93 12.66 11.74
N GLY A 395 6.26 11.40 11.49
CA GLY A 395 7.22 10.67 12.30
C GLY A 395 8.66 11.17 12.08
N SER A 396 9.45 11.29 13.16
CA SER A 396 10.85 11.73 13.05
C SER A 396 11.75 10.76 12.27
N LYS A 397 11.28 9.54 12.05
CA LYS A 397 11.95 8.49 11.24
C LYS A 397 11.19 8.19 9.95
N ASP A 398 10.33 9.10 9.51
CA ASP A 398 9.68 8.96 8.22
C ASP A 398 10.67 9.21 7.09
N LEU A 399 10.98 8.15 6.32
CA LEU A 399 11.89 8.23 5.17
C LEU A 399 11.13 8.39 3.84
N GLN A 400 9.80 8.29 3.84
CA GLN A 400 8.99 8.46 2.64
C GLN A 400 8.51 9.90 2.48
N VAL A 401 8.09 10.53 3.57
CA VAL A 401 7.77 11.96 3.66
C VAL A 401 8.64 12.57 4.77
N PRO A 402 9.93 12.84 4.49
CA PRO A 402 10.86 13.23 5.54
C PRO A 402 10.43 14.47 6.31
N ALA A 403 10.46 14.37 7.64
CA ALA A 403 10.06 15.44 8.55
C ALA A 403 10.87 16.72 8.33
N GLU A 404 12.18 16.59 8.08
CA GLU A 404 13.08 17.72 7.81
C GLU A 404 12.68 18.56 6.59
N GLN A 405 12.06 17.95 5.57
CA GLN A 405 11.57 18.63 4.39
C GLN A 405 10.16 19.19 4.59
N ASN A 406 9.26 18.39 5.16
CA ASN A 406 7.83 18.66 5.10
C ASN A 406 7.31 19.46 6.30
N LEU A 407 7.87 19.32 7.52
CA LEU A 407 7.39 20.10 8.67
C LEU A 407 7.60 21.61 8.51
N PRO A 408 8.75 22.11 8.02
CA PRO A 408 8.89 23.56 7.75
C PRO A 408 7.89 24.03 6.70
N ALA A 409 7.66 23.27 5.63
CA ALA A 409 6.71 23.62 4.57
C ALA A 409 5.25 23.62 5.08
N LEU A 410 4.88 22.66 5.93
CA LEU A 410 3.58 22.64 6.61
C LEU A 410 3.37 23.87 7.49
N ARG A 411 4.35 24.20 8.34
CA ARG A 411 4.28 25.38 9.22
C ARG A 411 4.16 26.67 8.43
N GLU A 412 4.90 26.80 7.33
CA GLU A 412 4.80 27.95 6.44
C GLU A 412 3.41 28.03 5.78
N ALA A 413 2.96 26.92 5.17
CA ALA A 413 1.69 26.89 4.44
C ALA A 413 0.47 27.12 5.35
N LEU A 414 0.51 26.65 6.59
CA LEU A 414 -0.56 26.76 7.58
C LEU A 414 -0.42 27.96 8.53
N SER A 415 0.58 28.82 8.33
CA SER A 415 0.89 29.95 9.25
C SER A 415 -0.24 30.95 9.43
N SER A 416 -1.18 31.04 8.48
CA SER A 416 -2.36 31.90 8.56
C SER A 416 -3.56 31.26 9.25
N ASP A 417 -3.46 30.00 9.66
CA ASP A 417 -4.50 29.24 10.36
C ASP A 417 -4.13 29.11 11.84
N PRO A 418 -4.76 29.87 12.77
CA PRO A 418 -4.43 29.80 14.19
C PRO A 418 -4.85 28.47 14.86
N GLY A 419 -5.68 27.68 14.17
CA GLY A 419 -6.11 26.36 14.63
C GLY A 419 -5.22 25.22 14.13
N ALA A 420 -4.18 25.52 13.36
CA ALA A 420 -3.27 24.49 12.83
C ALA A 420 -2.19 24.11 13.84
N GLU A 421 -2.00 22.82 14.00
CA GLU A 421 -0.92 22.22 14.78
C GLU A 421 -0.06 21.33 13.89
N VAL A 422 1.26 21.56 13.92
CA VAL A 422 2.25 20.82 13.10
C VAL A 422 3.27 20.18 14.03
N ILE A 423 3.18 18.86 14.19
CA ILE A 423 3.90 18.09 15.21
C ILE A 423 4.82 17.06 14.57
N GLU A 424 6.07 17.02 15.01
CA GLU A 424 6.97 15.90 14.79
C GLU A 424 6.77 14.87 15.90
N VAL A 425 6.42 13.63 15.53
CA VAL A 425 6.23 12.56 16.51
C VAL A 425 7.52 11.73 16.60
N PRO A 426 8.17 11.70 17.77
CA PRO A 426 9.46 11.04 17.91
C PRO A 426 9.41 9.55 17.63
N ASN A 427 10.46 9.03 16.95
CA ASN A 427 10.70 7.61 16.71
C ASN A 427 9.68 6.88 15.83
N LEU A 428 8.75 7.57 15.19
CA LEU A 428 7.78 6.94 14.29
C LEU A 428 8.25 6.96 12.83
N ASN A 429 8.00 5.86 12.12
CA ASN A 429 8.21 5.74 10.68
C ASN A 429 7.00 6.26 9.89
N HIS A 430 7.00 6.06 8.57
CA HIS A 430 5.91 6.50 7.70
C HIS A 430 4.55 5.86 8.01
N LEU A 431 4.53 4.62 8.49
CA LEU A 431 3.31 3.92 8.92
C LEU A 431 2.90 4.27 10.36
N PHE A 432 3.59 5.21 11.00
CA PHE A 432 3.41 5.57 12.41
C PHE A 432 3.67 4.42 13.41
N GLN A 433 4.54 3.49 13.04
CA GLN A 433 5.07 2.47 13.93
C GLN A 433 6.29 3.01 14.69
N THR A 434 6.50 2.56 15.92
CA THR A 434 7.75 2.80 16.65
C THR A 434 8.90 2.04 15.99
N ALA A 435 9.82 2.78 15.39
CA ALA A 435 10.84 2.27 14.49
C ALA A 435 12.26 2.45 15.03
N LYS A 436 13.18 1.61 14.56
CA LYS A 436 14.62 1.75 14.84
C LYS A 436 15.29 2.65 13.82
N THR A 437 15.05 2.39 12.55
CA THR A 437 15.68 3.10 11.42
C THR A 437 14.71 3.93 10.59
N GLY A 438 13.43 3.54 10.55
CA GLY A 438 12.41 4.09 9.66
C GLY A 438 12.45 3.52 8.24
N ALA A 439 13.39 2.62 7.95
CA ALA A 439 13.49 1.99 6.64
C ALA A 439 12.28 1.10 6.33
N PRO A 440 11.76 1.12 5.08
CA PRO A 440 10.66 0.24 4.69
C PRO A 440 10.95 -1.25 4.91
N SER A 441 12.25 -1.62 4.94
CA SER A 441 12.68 -3.00 5.20
C SER A 441 12.39 -3.51 6.61
N GLU A 442 12.08 -2.64 7.57
CA GLU A 442 11.71 -3.06 8.94
C GLU A 442 10.19 -3.07 9.18
N TYR A 443 9.38 -2.47 8.31
CA TYR A 443 7.94 -2.32 8.54
C TYR A 443 7.25 -3.65 8.86
N GLY A 444 7.52 -4.66 8.08
CA GLY A 444 6.94 -5.98 8.27
C GLY A 444 7.39 -6.69 9.54
N ASP A 445 8.61 -6.43 10.02
CA ASP A 445 9.18 -7.08 11.21
C ASP A 445 8.69 -6.42 12.52
N ILE A 446 8.13 -5.21 12.46
CA ILE A 446 7.52 -4.54 13.62
C ILE A 446 6.14 -5.15 13.89
N GLU A 447 5.85 -5.54 15.13
CA GLU A 447 4.54 -6.09 15.52
C GLU A 447 3.46 -5.01 15.67
N GLU A 448 3.87 -3.83 16.13
CA GLU A 448 3.00 -2.66 16.30
C GLU A 448 2.49 -2.17 14.93
N THR A 449 1.19 -1.99 14.77
CA THR A 449 0.58 -1.44 13.56
C THR A 449 0.56 0.09 13.58
N LEU A 450 0.14 0.66 14.72
CA LEU A 450 0.14 2.11 14.95
C LEU A 450 0.60 2.40 16.37
N SER A 451 1.51 3.35 16.52
CA SER A 451 1.97 3.77 17.84
C SER A 451 0.81 4.29 18.70
N PRO A 452 0.68 3.82 19.96
CA PRO A 452 -0.27 4.36 20.93
C PRO A 452 -0.15 5.88 21.09
N THR A 453 1.07 6.44 20.93
CA THR A 453 1.31 7.88 20.95
C THR A 453 0.58 8.60 19.81
N ALA A 454 0.67 8.09 18.59
CA ALA A 454 -0.03 8.67 17.43
C ALA A 454 -1.55 8.53 17.57
N LEU A 455 -2.03 7.35 17.98
CA LEU A 455 -3.44 7.09 18.21
C LEU A 455 -4.02 8.04 19.27
N GLY A 456 -3.35 8.16 20.42
CA GLY A 456 -3.77 9.04 21.52
C GLY A 456 -3.77 10.51 21.11
N LEU A 457 -2.74 10.96 20.38
CA LEU A 457 -2.64 12.33 19.87
C LEU A 457 -3.83 12.68 18.96
N ILE A 458 -4.16 11.82 18.01
CA ILE A 458 -5.26 12.05 17.06
C ILE A 458 -6.61 12.13 17.79
N VAL A 459 -6.90 11.14 18.67
CA VAL A 459 -8.16 11.14 19.43
C VAL A 459 -8.28 12.35 20.34
N HIS A 460 -7.23 12.66 21.10
CA HIS A 460 -7.21 13.81 22.01
C HIS A 460 -7.48 15.11 21.24
N TRP A 461 -6.76 15.31 20.13
CA TRP A 461 -6.91 16.51 19.31
C TRP A 461 -8.33 16.67 18.73
N ILE A 462 -8.95 15.58 18.23
CA ILE A 462 -10.32 15.60 17.71
C ILE A 462 -11.31 15.89 18.84
N SER A 463 -11.13 15.26 20.01
CA SER A 463 -12.05 15.38 21.16
C SER A 463 -12.05 16.79 21.77
N GLU A 464 -10.90 17.47 21.81
CA GLU A 464 -10.82 18.85 22.33
C GLU A 464 -11.48 19.89 21.43
N ARG A 465 -11.69 19.58 20.14
CA ARG A 465 -12.25 20.48 19.14
C ARG A 465 -13.72 20.24 18.84
N GLY A 466 -14.39 19.40 19.63
CA GLY A 466 -15.83 19.20 19.55
C GLY A 466 -16.57 20.55 19.59
N VAL A 467 -17.45 20.77 18.63
CA VAL A 467 -18.27 21.99 18.52
C VAL A 467 -19.09 22.13 19.79
N ASP A 468 -18.99 23.28 20.46
CA ASP A 468 -19.64 23.72 21.73
C ASP A 468 -18.89 23.46 23.05
N GLY A 469 -17.57 23.19 23.03
CA GLY A 469 -16.80 23.14 24.29
C GLY A 469 -17.25 22.06 25.30
N ARG A 470 -18.07 21.12 24.89
CA ARG A 470 -18.39 19.94 25.67
C ARG A 470 -17.27 18.92 25.46
N ARG A 471 -16.37 18.87 26.41
CA ARG A 471 -15.40 17.76 26.51
C ARG A 471 -16.18 16.44 26.46
N VAL A 472 -15.86 15.61 25.49
CA VAL A 472 -16.21 14.18 25.58
C VAL A 472 -15.37 13.65 26.73
N GLU A 473 -15.98 13.41 27.90
CA GLU A 473 -15.30 12.72 28.98
C GLU A 473 -14.92 11.32 28.48
N VAL A 474 -13.64 11.14 28.26
CA VAL A 474 -13.05 9.82 27.99
C VAL A 474 -13.08 9.06 29.29
N GLN A 475 -13.97 8.06 29.39
CA GLN A 475 -14.00 7.08 30.49
C GLN A 475 -12.92 6.02 30.30
#